data_c0e61befa0c3b6c1140fc1bde141fdb5
#
_entry.id   c0e61befa0c3b6c1140fc1bde141fdb5
#
_cell.length_a   1.000
_cell.length_b   1.000
_cell.length_c   1.000
_cell.angle_alpha   90.00
_cell.angle_beta   90.00
_cell.angle_gamma   90.00
#
_symmetry.space_group_name_H-M   'P 1'
#
loop_
_entity.id
_entity.type
_entity.pdbx_description
1 polymer ?
#
loop_
_entity_poly.entity_id
_entity_poly.type
_entity_poly.pdbx_seq_one_letter_code
_entity_poly.pdbx_strand_id
1 'polypeptide(L)'
;MRRLVLGGAAALLACAGLPAGATAAPAAPAAATATAPATPAVDWQAAGLAQARQLDLASARTGQRYRIFLSVPDTAPPPAGHPVIYVLDGNAAFPSAALMARTVARRSKVTGLHAPVVVGIGYASAEDYDEPARARDYTPPAAGKAGAGKGGADLFLDFIEQELKPLIQASTPIDTQRQALFGHSYGGLFTLHALFTRPAAFQTYVAASPSIWFAERHVLSEVPGLAAARQHQPRLLLTVGELEQAAAPPSAKAGERGAVLAQKRMVDEARDLAVRLEARKQALGLERVRVIELPRENHGSALFPALSRGLEFFLE
;
A
#
# COMPACT_ATOMS: atom_id res chain seq x y z
N MET A 1 56.88 -1.44 6.96
CA MET A 1 57.99 -0.63 6.42
C MET A 1 57.51 0.78 6.15
N ARG A 2 58.14 1.75 6.86
CA ARG A 2 58.41 3.18 6.59
C ARG A 2 57.29 4.01 6.01
N ARG A 3 56.63 4.89 6.80
CA ARG A 3 57.00 6.26 7.24
C ARG A 3 57.55 7.14 6.12
N LEU A 4 56.84 8.25 5.79
CA LEU A 4 57.48 9.57 5.75
C LEU A 4 56.47 10.68 6.06
N VAL A 5 56.88 11.53 7.04
CA VAL A 5 56.33 12.82 7.47
C VAL A 5 57.25 13.91 6.90
N LEU A 6 56.72 15.01 6.44
CA LEU A 6 57.42 16.31 6.28
C LEU A 6 56.27 17.36 6.29
N GLY A 7 56.17 18.32 7.16
CA GLY A 7 57.10 19.08 7.97
C GLY A 7 57.60 20.30 7.22
N GLY A 8 56.93 21.47 7.32
CA GLY A 8 57.37 22.72 6.72
C GLY A 8 56.95 23.91 7.57
N ALA A 9 57.91 24.56 8.19
CA ALA A 9 57.84 25.53 9.25
C ALA A 9 57.62 26.98 8.77
N ALA A 10 57.25 27.79 9.73
CA ALA A 10 56.99 29.22 9.71
C ALA A 10 58.21 30.09 9.37
N ALA A 11 57.96 31.31 8.88
CA ALA A 11 58.86 32.44 8.99
C ALA A 11 58.07 33.70 9.32
N LEU A 12 58.32 34.20 10.52
CA LEU A 12 57.95 35.55 10.96
C LEU A 12 58.95 36.57 10.36
N LEU A 13 58.43 37.66 9.83
CA LEU A 13 59.21 38.89 9.65
C LEU A 13 58.45 40.06 10.31
N ALA A 14 59.07 40.62 11.34
CA ALA A 14 58.67 41.84 11.98
C ALA A 14 59.35 43.04 11.28
N CYS A 15 58.58 44.04 10.95
CA CYS A 15 59.13 45.39 10.65
C CYS A 15 58.33 46.46 11.41
N ALA A 16 59.05 47.14 12.26
CA ALA A 16 58.61 48.34 13.00
C ALA A 16 58.69 49.59 12.10
N GLY A 17 57.72 50.48 12.24
CA GLY A 17 57.74 51.82 11.56
C GLY A 17 56.70 52.74 12.15
N LEU A 18 57.13 53.85 12.62
CA LEU A 18 56.62 54.98 13.41
C LEU A 18 55.34 55.70 12.93
N PRO A 19 54.74 56.58 13.74
CA PRO A 19 53.34 57.05 13.60
C PRO A 19 53.20 58.30 12.74
N ALA A 20 52.11 58.40 12.02
CA ALA A 20 51.69 59.63 11.38
C ALA A 20 50.20 59.94 11.66
N GLY A 21 50.03 61.13 12.16
CA GLY A 21 48.90 62.00 12.32
C GLY A 21 47.47 61.50 12.09
N ALA A 22 46.68 61.55 13.13
CA ALA A 22 45.24 61.40 13.08
C ALA A 22 44.56 62.63 12.55
N THR A 23 43.99 62.62 11.38
CA THR A 23 42.92 63.54 10.97
C THR A 23 41.57 62.82 11.14
N ALA A 24 40.76 63.35 12.02
CA ALA A 24 39.41 62.89 12.26
C ALA A 24 38.53 63.04 11.01
N ALA A 25 38.05 61.98 10.46
CA ALA A 25 36.98 61.97 9.46
C ALA A 25 35.62 62.13 10.15
N PRO A 26 34.68 62.88 9.53
CA PRO A 26 33.36 63.11 10.14
C PRO A 26 32.61 61.74 10.20
N ALA A 27 31.97 61.51 11.32
CA ALA A 27 31.14 60.31 11.55
C ALA A 27 29.98 60.26 10.54
N ALA A 28 29.90 59.16 9.78
CA ALA A 28 28.76 58.88 8.95
C ALA A 28 27.51 58.65 9.84
N PRO A 29 26.32 59.12 9.43
CA PRO A 29 25.11 58.89 10.20
C PRO A 29 24.85 57.39 10.30
N ALA A 30 24.55 56.90 11.50
CA ALA A 30 24.17 55.52 11.77
C ALA A 30 22.94 55.18 10.91
N ALA A 31 23.12 54.22 9.99
CA ALA A 31 22.00 53.67 9.25
C ALA A 31 21.04 53.01 10.25
N ALA A 32 19.81 53.52 10.30
CA ALA A 32 18.72 52.92 11.05
C ALA A 32 18.48 51.52 10.46
N THR A 33 18.83 50.49 11.20
CA THR A 33 18.46 49.11 10.87
C THR A 33 16.94 49.01 10.93
N ALA A 34 16.31 49.05 9.76
CA ALA A 34 14.90 48.74 9.65
C ALA A 34 14.70 47.30 10.11
N THR A 35 14.10 47.10 11.27
CA THR A 35 13.69 45.79 11.76
C THR A 35 12.65 45.28 10.79
N ALA A 36 12.99 44.18 10.05
CA ALA A 36 12.02 43.51 9.21
C ALA A 36 10.81 43.08 10.05
N PRO A 37 9.58 43.25 9.55
CA PRO A 37 8.40 42.84 10.29
C PRO A 37 8.51 41.37 10.63
N ALA A 38 8.35 41.02 11.92
CA ALA A 38 8.34 39.64 12.36
C ALA A 38 7.20 38.88 11.65
N THR A 39 7.53 37.89 10.89
CA THR A 39 6.53 36.98 10.30
C THR A 39 5.70 36.41 11.44
N PRO A 40 4.36 36.50 11.43
CA PRO A 40 3.55 35.94 12.49
C PRO A 40 3.85 34.43 12.61
N ALA A 41 4.06 33.98 13.83
CA ALA A 41 4.23 32.55 14.10
C ALA A 41 2.93 31.82 13.70
N VAL A 42 3.02 30.94 12.68
CA VAL A 42 1.89 30.13 12.23
C VAL A 42 1.91 28.84 13.04
N ASP A 43 0.87 28.60 13.82
CA ASP A 43 0.71 27.38 14.61
C ASP A 43 -0.03 26.31 13.77
N TRP A 44 0.74 25.40 13.16
CA TRP A 44 0.20 24.27 12.40
C TRP A 44 -0.23 23.17 13.35
N GLN A 45 -1.49 22.74 13.26
CA GLN A 45 -2.04 21.65 14.05
C GLN A 45 -2.12 20.38 13.22
N ALA A 46 -1.98 19.21 13.89
CA ALA A 46 -2.16 17.92 13.24
C ALA A 46 -3.59 17.75 12.72
N ALA A 47 -3.72 17.39 11.44
CA ALA A 47 -5.00 17.09 10.83
C ALA A 47 -5.32 15.60 10.99
N GLY A 48 -6.43 15.28 11.65
CA GLY A 48 -6.94 13.91 11.78
C GLY A 48 -7.88 13.52 10.65
N LEU A 49 -7.96 12.22 10.36
CA LEU A 49 -8.97 11.66 9.47
C LEU A 49 -10.25 11.40 10.28
N ALA A 50 -11.32 12.15 10.00
CA ALA A 50 -12.60 11.98 10.69
C ALA A 50 -13.16 10.56 10.49
N GLN A 51 -13.83 10.00 11.54
CA GLN A 51 -14.40 8.65 11.56
C GLN A 51 -13.37 7.53 11.50
N ALA A 52 -12.08 7.83 11.56
CA ALA A 52 -11.02 6.84 11.62
C ALA A 52 -10.58 6.58 13.06
N ARG A 53 -10.38 5.32 13.37
CA ARG A 53 -9.81 4.81 14.63
C ARG A 53 -8.73 3.82 14.31
N GLN A 54 -7.80 3.61 15.24
CA GLN A 54 -6.78 2.58 15.10
C GLN A 54 -6.53 1.86 16.43
N LEU A 55 -6.02 0.64 16.33
CA LEU A 55 -5.50 -0.12 17.46
C LEU A 55 -4.34 -1.01 16.99
N ASP A 56 -3.45 -1.33 17.91
CA ASP A 56 -2.41 -2.33 17.66
C ASP A 56 -2.86 -3.67 18.25
N LEU A 57 -2.99 -4.68 17.39
CA LEU A 57 -3.47 -6.03 17.73
C LEU A 57 -2.31 -7.01 17.69
N ALA A 58 -2.05 -7.71 18.79
CA ALA A 58 -1.12 -8.82 18.85
C ALA A 58 -1.83 -10.11 18.39
N SER A 59 -1.30 -10.75 17.36
CA SER A 59 -1.86 -11.99 16.83
C SER A 59 -1.26 -13.21 17.50
N ALA A 60 -2.10 -14.11 17.99
CA ALA A 60 -1.68 -15.42 18.46
C ALA A 60 -1.33 -16.38 17.31
N ARG A 61 -1.91 -16.15 16.11
CA ARG A 61 -1.66 -16.98 14.92
C ARG A 61 -0.29 -16.76 14.32
N THR A 62 0.10 -15.49 14.17
CA THR A 62 1.37 -15.11 13.54
C THR A 62 2.48 -14.79 14.54
N GLY A 63 2.14 -14.54 15.81
CA GLY A 63 3.06 -14.02 16.81
C GLY A 63 3.50 -12.57 16.56
N GLN A 64 2.83 -11.86 15.65
CA GLN A 64 3.18 -10.51 15.22
C GLN A 64 2.21 -9.46 15.76
N ARG A 65 2.57 -8.18 15.66
CA ARG A 65 1.68 -7.05 15.96
C ARG A 65 1.28 -6.35 14.67
N TYR A 66 -0.01 -6.14 14.53
CA TYR A 66 -0.60 -5.43 13.39
C TYR A 66 -1.26 -4.16 13.86
N ARG A 67 -1.16 -3.08 13.08
CA ARG A 67 -1.96 -1.88 13.26
C ARG A 67 -3.21 -1.98 12.43
N ILE A 68 -4.34 -1.99 13.11
CA ILE A 68 -5.66 -2.08 12.49
C ILE A 68 -6.27 -0.69 12.48
N PHE A 69 -6.63 -0.24 11.30
CA PHE A 69 -7.36 1.01 11.07
C PHE A 69 -8.82 0.68 10.78
N LEU A 70 -9.73 1.45 11.33
CA LEU A 70 -11.16 1.25 11.14
C LEU A 70 -11.85 2.57 10.82
N SER A 71 -12.60 2.61 9.71
CA SER A 71 -13.54 3.69 9.38
C SER A 71 -14.93 3.12 9.21
N VAL A 72 -15.87 3.60 10.01
CA VAL A 72 -17.28 3.19 9.98
C VAL A 72 -18.09 4.34 9.37
N PRO A 73 -18.99 4.07 8.40
CA PRO A 73 -19.88 5.09 7.86
C PRO A 73 -20.74 5.73 8.97
N ASP A 74 -21.04 7.02 8.83
CA ASP A 74 -21.96 7.76 9.70
C ASP A 74 -23.43 7.58 9.33
N THR A 75 -23.71 6.81 8.29
CA THR A 75 -25.07 6.43 7.87
C THR A 75 -25.52 5.19 8.62
N ALA A 76 -26.84 5.05 8.82
CA ALA A 76 -27.41 3.84 9.41
C ALA A 76 -27.04 2.61 8.57
N PRO A 77 -26.67 1.48 9.21
CA PRO A 77 -26.39 0.25 8.49
C PRO A 77 -27.66 -0.30 7.80
N PRO A 78 -27.50 -0.95 6.65
CA PRO A 78 -28.56 -1.80 6.09
C PRO A 78 -29.01 -2.89 7.10
N PRO A 79 -30.16 -3.55 6.90
CA PRO A 79 -30.61 -4.62 7.80
C PRO A 79 -29.61 -5.76 8.00
N ALA A 80 -28.81 -6.08 6.99
CA ALA A 80 -27.76 -7.10 7.07
C ALA A 80 -26.43 -6.58 7.67
N GLY A 81 -26.31 -5.27 7.92
CA GLY A 81 -25.08 -4.59 8.29
C GLY A 81 -24.40 -3.90 7.10
N HIS A 82 -23.30 -3.17 7.36
CA HIS A 82 -22.51 -2.54 6.31
C HIS A 82 -21.70 -3.57 5.53
N PRO A 83 -21.53 -3.43 4.21
CA PRO A 83 -20.49 -4.15 3.48
C PRO A 83 -19.12 -3.78 4.06
N VAL A 84 -18.11 -4.66 3.94
CA VAL A 84 -16.78 -4.44 4.54
C VAL A 84 -15.70 -4.62 3.48
N ILE A 85 -14.74 -3.72 3.43
CA ILE A 85 -13.52 -3.88 2.64
C ILE A 85 -12.30 -3.90 3.54
N TYR A 86 -11.52 -4.99 3.45
CA TYR A 86 -10.23 -5.14 4.09
C TYR A 86 -9.14 -4.70 3.11
N VAL A 87 -8.32 -3.75 3.54
CA VAL A 87 -7.30 -3.10 2.71
C VAL A 87 -5.94 -3.40 3.30
N LEU A 88 -5.12 -4.14 2.57
CA LEU A 88 -3.73 -4.43 2.93
C LEU A 88 -2.87 -3.18 2.79
N ASP A 89 -1.66 -3.19 3.40
CA ASP A 89 -0.80 -2.02 3.51
C ASP A 89 -1.57 -0.81 4.09
N GLY A 90 -2.28 -1.06 5.19
CA GLY A 90 -3.20 -0.10 5.78
C GLY A 90 -2.56 1.25 6.12
N ASN A 91 -1.27 1.29 6.48
CA ASN A 91 -0.55 2.53 6.75
C ASN A 91 -0.59 3.48 5.52
N ALA A 92 -0.38 2.93 4.31
CA ALA A 92 -0.40 3.68 3.05
C ALA A 92 -1.82 3.88 2.48
N ALA A 93 -2.63 2.82 2.43
CA ALA A 93 -3.84 2.78 1.60
C ALA A 93 -5.13 3.14 2.36
N PHE A 94 -5.20 2.91 3.68
CA PHE A 94 -6.40 3.14 4.47
C PHE A 94 -6.95 4.58 4.41
N PRO A 95 -6.13 5.66 4.50
CA PRO A 95 -6.67 7.02 4.45
C PRO A 95 -7.48 7.29 3.19
N SER A 96 -6.96 6.87 2.04
CA SER A 96 -7.63 7.03 0.74
C SER A 96 -8.89 6.18 0.65
N ALA A 97 -8.86 4.93 1.08
CA ALA A 97 -10.02 4.05 1.11
C ALA A 97 -11.15 4.63 1.98
N ALA A 98 -10.83 5.13 3.16
CA ALA A 98 -11.80 5.74 4.08
C ALA A 98 -12.44 7.02 3.48
N LEU A 99 -11.65 7.87 2.80
CA LEU A 99 -12.18 9.04 2.10
C LEU A 99 -13.10 8.68 0.94
N MET A 100 -12.74 7.65 0.16
CA MET A 100 -13.58 7.14 -0.93
C MET A 100 -14.89 6.57 -0.38
N ALA A 101 -14.87 5.77 0.68
CA ALA A 101 -16.07 5.24 1.34
C ALA A 101 -16.99 6.36 1.86
N ARG A 102 -16.44 7.43 2.45
CA ARG A 102 -17.22 8.62 2.85
C ARG A 102 -17.88 9.31 1.65
N THR A 103 -17.24 9.34 0.50
CA THR A 103 -17.84 9.89 -0.72
C THR A 103 -19.05 9.04 -1.17
N VAL A 104 -18.95 7.70 -1.08
CA VAL A 104 -20.07 6.80 -1.33
C VAL A 104 -21.23 7.07 -0.34
N ALA A 105 -20.91 7.21 0.98
CA ALA A 105 -21.91 7.51 2.01
C ALA A 105 -22.71 8.79 1.69
N ARG A 106 -22.02 9.87 1.32
CA ARG A 106 -22.67 11.15 0.96
C ARG A 106 -23.58 11.07 -0.25
N ARG A 107 -23.31 10.14 -1.16
CA ARG A 107 -24.08 9.96 -2.39
C ARG A 107 -25.08 8.81 -2.34
N SER A 108 -25.18 8.10 -1.23
CA SER A 108 -26.02 6.89 -1.08
C SER A 108 -27.47 7.10 -1.49
N LYS A 109 -28.07 8.25 -1.16
CA LYS A 109 -29.45 8.61 -1.54
C LYS A 109 -29.66 8.73 -3.06
N VAL A 110 -28.61 9.05 -3.81
CA VAL A 110 -28.64 9.22 -5.28
C VAL A 110 -28.29 7.94 -5.99
N THR A 111 -27.29 7.21 -5.47
CA THR A 111 -26.73 6.01 -6.12
C THR A 111 -27.39 4.72 -5.66
N GLY A 112 -28.04 4.71 -4.50
CA GLY A 112 -28.55 3.50 -3.86
C GLY A 112 -27.44 2.64 -3.24
N LEU A 113 -26.17 3.03 -3.36
CA LEU A 113 -25.04 2.27 -2.83
C LEU A 113 -24.87 2.50 -1.33
N HIS A 114 -24.59 1.43 -0.60
CA HIS A 114 -24.25 1.50 0.81
C HIS A 114 -22.73 1.62 0.97
N ALA A 115 -22.30 2.61 1.75
CA ALA A 115 -20.88 2.79 2.04
C ALA A 115 -20.36 1.63 2.88
N PRO A 116 -19.17 1.10 2.57
CA PRO A 116 -18.56 0.04 3.34
C PRO A 116 -17.88 0.55 4.60
N VAL A 117 -17.81 -0.31 5.60
CA VAL A 117 -16.78 -0.24 6.63
C VAL A 117 -15.43 -0.50 5.96
N VAL A 118 -14.44 0.33 6.25
CA VAL A 118 -13.08 0.15 5.77
C VAL A 118 -12.19 -0.33 6.91
N VAL A 119 -11.54 -1.46 6.72
CA VAL A 119 -10.58 -2.05 7.65
C VAL A 119 -9.20 -2.03 7.00
N GLY A 120 -8.31 -1.15 7.46
CA GLY A 120 -6.92 -1.16 7.03
C GLY A 120 -6.11 -2.15 7.88
N ILE A 121 -5.37 -3.04 7.24
CA ILE A 121 -4.45 -3.96 7.90
C ILE A 121 -3.04 -3.49 7.62
N GLY A 122 -2.39 -2.94 8.62
CA GLY A 122 -1.03 -2.40 8.52
C GLY A 122 -0.13 -2.93 9.62
N TYR A 123 0.98 -2.28 9.81
CA TYR A 123 2.00 -2.67 10.77
C TYR A 123 2.22 -1.59 11.83
N ALA A 124 2.63 -1.98 13.03
CA ALA A 124 2.91 -1.06 14.14
C ALA A 124 4.26 -0.32 13.92
N SER A 125 4.41 0.29 12.75
CA SER A 125 5.55 1.10 12.36
C SER A 125 5.10 2.51 11.94
N ALA A 126 6.04 3.43 11.76
CA ALA A 126 5.78 4.78 11.23
C ALA A 126 5.82 4.81 9.68
N GLU A 127 6.29 3.74 9.07
CA GLU A 127 6.46 3.64 7.62
C GLU A 127 5.14 3.32 6.93
N ASP A 128 4.95 3.84 5.73
CA ASP A 128 3.84 3.49 4.85
C ASP A 128 3.87 2.00 4.47
N TYR A 129 5.07 1.44 4.32
CA TYR A 129 5.31 0.04 3.99
C TYR A 129 6.40 -0.55 4.90
N ASP A 130 6.06 -1.54 5.71
CA ASP A 130 7.02 -2.37 6.44
C ASP A 130 7.46 -3.52 5.52
N GLU A 131 8.50 -3.28 4.71
CA GLU A 131 8.91 -4.22 3.65
C GLU A 131 9.23 -5.63 4.18
N PRO A 132 9.95 -5.84 5.30
CA PRO A 132 10.17 -7.16 5.84
C PRO A 132 8.89 -7.85 6.32
N ALA A 133 8.01 -7.12 7.01
CA ALA A 133 6.78 -7.68 7.54
C ALA A 133 5.81 -8.07 6.41
N ARG A 134 5.59 -7.19 5.43
CA ARG A 134 4.73 -7.48 4.28
C ARG A 134 5.30 -8.58 3.38
N ALA A 135 6.64 -8.67 3.23
CA ALA A 135 7.26 -9.78 2.49
C ALA A 135 7.04 -11.13 3.19
N ARG A 136 7.03 -11.17 4.53
CA ARG A 136 6.69 -12.36 5.30
C ARG A 136 5.23 -12.73 5.13
N ASP A 137 4.31 -11.78 5.37
CA ASP A 137 2.88 -12.06 5.53
C ASP A 137 2.13 -12.18 4.21
N TYR A 138 2.62 -11.56 3.13
CA TYR A 138 1.89 -11.53 1.85
C TYR A 138 2.39 -12.53 0.82
N THR A 139 3.43 -13.31 1.15
CA THR A 139 3.98 -14.29 0.19
C THR A 139 3.57 -15.71 0.54
N PRO A 140 3.10 -16.50 -0.46
CA PRO A 140 2.76 -17.90 -0.27
C PRO A 140 3.94 -18.78 0.15
N PRO A 141 3.72 -19.88 0.89
CA PRO A 141 4.75 -20.87 1.21
C PRO A 141 5.14 -21.66 -0.06
N ALA A 142 6.18 -21.24 -0.74
CA ALA A 142 6.57 -21.78 -2.05
C ALA A 142 7.69 -22.83 -1.97
N ALA A 143 7.62 -23.81 -1.07
CA ALA A 143 8.49 -24.98 -0.98
C ALA A 143 10.00 -24.68 -1.20
N GLY A 144 10.55 -23.72 -0.44
CA GLY A 144 11.96 -23.32 -0.54
C GLY A 144 12.24 -22.22 -1.58
N LYS A 145 11.33 -21.91 -2.48
CA LYS A 145 11.47 -20.86 -3.50
C LYS A 145 11.11 -19.45 -2.97
N ALA A 146 10.39 -19.38 -1.85
CA ALA A 146 10.00 -18.09 -1.25
C ALA A 146 11.19 -17.26 -0.73
N GLY A 147 12.25 -17.92 -0.30
CA GLY A 147 13.39 -17.29 0.36
C GLY A 147 13.19 -17.07 1.86
N ALA A 148 14.27 -16.73 2.56
CA ALA A 148 14.25 -16.50 4.00
C ALA A 148 13.30 -15.35 4.39
N GLY A 149 12.59 -15.48 5.51
CA GLY A 149 11.67 -14.47 6.03
C GLY A 149 10.40 -14.23 5.20
N LYS A 150 10.03 -15.19 4.34
CA LYS A 150 8.83 -15.16 3.47
C LYS A 150 8.02 -16.43 3.65
N GLY A 151 6.83 -16.48 3.05
CA GLY A 151 5.99 -17.69 3.03
C GLY A 151 5.00 -17.79 4.19
N GLY A 152 4.63 -16.69 4.83
CA GLY A 152 3.69 -16.65 5.97
C GLY A 152 2.23 -16.38 5.60
N ALA A 153 1.87 -16.40 4.32
CA ALA A 153 0.53 -16.02 3.87
C ALA A 153 -0.60 -16.84 4.50
N ASP A 154 -0.40 -18.13 4.71
CA ASP A 154 -1.42 -18.98 5.37
C ASP A 154 -1.70 -18.53 6.80
N LEU A 155 -0.66 -18.28 7.59
CA LEU A 155 -0.80 -17.81 8.98
C LEU A 155 -1.41 -16.42 9.05
N PHE A 156 -1.06 -15.55 8.09
CA PHE A 156 -1.64 -14.21 8.01
C PHE A 156 -3.13 -14.27 7.61
N LEU A 157 -3.52 -15.19 6.74
CA LEU A 157 -4.93 -15.42 6.41
C LEU A 157 -5.68 -16.00 7.62
N ASP A 158 -5.07 -16.90 8.40
CA ASP A 158 -5.63 -17.39 9.67
C ASP A 158 -5.87 -16.25 10.66
N PHE A 159 -4.92 -15.33 10.80
CA PHE A 159 -5.09 -14.12 11.60
C PHE A 159 -6.31 -13.29 11.14
N ILE A 160 -6.42 -13.04 9.83
CA ILE A 160 -7.55 -12.27 9.30
C ILE A 160 -8.88 -12.95 9.60
N GLU A 161 -8.99 -14.26 9.35
CA GLU A 161 -10.26 -14.99 9.50
C GLU A 161 -10.64 -15.25 10.95
N GLN A 162 -9.67 -15.59 11.79
CA GLN A 162 -9.95 -16.14 13.13
C GLN A 162 -9.79 -15.11 14.25
N GLU A 163 -9.09 -14.00 14.00
CA GLU A 163 -8.87 -12.96 15.01
C GLU A 163 -9.45 -11.61 14.57
N LEU A 164 -9.09 -11.13 13.39
CA LEU A 164 -9.48 -9.79 12.94
C LEU A 164 -10.97 -9.70 12.57
N LYS A 165 -11.49 -10.60 11.73
CA LYS A 165 -12.91 -10.57 11.34
C LYS A 165 -13.87 -10.65 12.52
N PRO A 166 -13.69 -11.56 13.50
CA PRO A 166 -14.51 -11.56 14.72
C PRO A 166 -14.43 -10.24 15.49
N LEU A 167 -13.24 -9.64 15.61
CA LEU A 167 -13.06 -8.34 16.26
C LEU A 167 -13.88 -7.24 15.57
N ILE A 168 -13.81 -7.17 14.23
CA ILE A 168 -14.57 -6.18 13.45
C ILE A 168 -16.09 -6.42 13.61
N GLN A 169 -16.54 -7.67 13.54
CA GLN A 169 -17.94 -8.04 13.71
C GLN A 169 -18.47 -7.65 15.10
N ALA A 170 -17.65 -7.78 16.14
CA ALA A 170 -17.99 -7.34 17.48
C ALA A 170 -18.00 -5.80 17.65
N SER A 171 -17.28 -5.09 16.78
CA SER A 171 -17.07 -3.64 16.89
C SER A 171 -18.13 -2.81 16.17
N THR A 172 -18.78 -3.36 15.14
CA THR A 172 -19.76 -2.64 14.32
C THR A 172 -20.63 -3.62 13.51
N PRO A 173 -21.92 -3.28 13.24
CA PRO A 173 -22.78 -4.12 12.38
C PRO A 173 -22.23 -4.24 10.96
N ILE A 174 -21.83 -5.44 10.56
CA ILE A 174 -21.31 -5.74 9.23
C ILE A 174 -22.10 -6.85 8.54
N ASP A 175 -22.19 -6.79 7.22
CA ASP A 175 -22.70 -7.86 6.39
C ASP A 175 -21.58 -8.87 6.10
N THR A 176 -21.62 -10.03 6.76
CA THR A 176 -20.62 -11.08 6.59
C THR A 176 -20.67 -11.76 5.21
N GLN A 177 -21.73 -11.53 4.43
CA GLN A 177 -21.87 -12.02 3.05
C GLN A 177 -21.44 -10.99 2.01
N ARG A 178 -20.97 -9.81 2.45
CA ARG A 178 -20.47 -8.73 1.57
C ARG A 178 -19.14 -8.20 2.09
N GLN A 179 -18.10 -9.03 1.96
CA GLN A 179 -16.74 -8.70 2.38
C GLN A 179 -15.79 -8.73 1.19
N ALA A 180 -14.92 -7.73 1.09
CA ALA A 180 -13.89 -7.64 0.06
C ALA A 180 -12.49 -7.60 0.67
N LEU A 181 -11.53 -8.17 -0.06
CA LEU A 181 -10.10 -8.03 0.20
C LEU A 181 -9.44 -7.25 -0.95
N PHE A 182 -8.75 -6.18 -0.61
CA PHE A 182 -7.93 -5.39 -1.53
C PHE A 182 -6.46 -5.50 -1.16
N GLY A 183 -5.59 -5.77 -2.12
CA GLY A 183 -4.15 -5.72 -1.96
C GLY A 183 -3.43 -5.30 -3.22
N HIS A 184 -2.30 -4.58 -3.05
CA HIS A 184 -1.46 -4.11 -4.14
C HIS A 184 -0.08 -4.79 -4.10
N SER A 185 0.50 -5.11 -5.24
CA SER A 185 1.86 -5.69 -5.36
C SER A 185 1.95 -7.06 -4.64
N TYR A 186 2.75 -7.21 -3.60
CA TYR A 186 2.73 -8.40 -2.73
C TYR A 186 1.36 -8.57 -2.05
N GLY A 187 0.68 -7.47 -1.68
CA GLY A 187 -0.70 -7.54 -1.21
C GLY A 187 -1.65 -8.10 -2.28
N GLY A 188 -1.45 -7.77 -3.56
CA GLY A 188 -2.17 -8.37 -4.69
C GLY A 188 -1.87 -9.86 -4.86
N LEU A 189 -0.61 -10.26 -4.66
CA LEU A 189 -0.21 -11.67 -4.61
C LEU A 189 -0.93 -12.43 -3.49
N PHE A 190 -0.95 -11.87 -2.28
CA PHE A 190 -1.71 -12.42 -1.15
C PHE A 190 -3.21 -12.53 -1.45
N THR A 191 -3.78 -11.52 -2.10
CA THR A 191 -5.19 -11.54 -2.50
C THR A 191 -5.50 -12.70 -3.44
N LEU A 192 -4.60 -13.00 -4.39
CA LEU A 192 -4.73 -14.17 -5.27
C LEU A 192 -4.55 -15.48 -4.50
N HIS A 193 -3.55 -15.57 -3.62
CA HIS A 193 -3.33 -16.71 -2.74
C HIS A 193 -4.58 -17.01 -1.88
N ALA A 194 -5.15 -15.99 -1.23
CA ALA A 194 -6.38 -16.14 -0.45
C ALA A 194 -7.55 -16.62 -1.30
N LEU A 195 -7.73 -16.08 -2.51
CA LEU A 195 -8.76 -16.53 -3.44
C LEU A 195 -8.58 -18.00 -3.84
N PHE A 196 -7.36 -18.42 -4.15
CA PHE A 196 -7.10 -19.75 -4.69
C PHE A 196 -7.10 -20.84 -3.62
N THR A 197 -6.72 -20.50 -2.39
CA THR A 197 -6.63 -21.48 -1.28
C THR A 197 -7.85 -21.47 -0.38
N ARG A 198 -8.47 -20.30 -0.14
CA ARG A 198 -9.65 -20.12 0.73
C ARG A 198 -10.69 -19.17 0.10
N PRO A 199 -11.28 -19.56 -1.03
CA PRO A 199 -12.19 -18.68 -1.78
C PRO A 199 -13.47 -18.29 -1.01
N ALA A 200 -13.80 -18.99 0.08
CA ALA A 200 -14.90 -18.66 0.99
C ALA A 200 -14.57 -17.48 1.94
N ALA A 201 -13.29 -17.12 2.08
CA ALA A 201 -12.90 -16.09 3.03
C ALA A 201 -13.49 -14.72 2.70
N PHE A 202 -13.67 -14.40 1.41
CA PHE A 202 -14.28 -13.15 0.97
C PHE A 202 -15.19 -13.38 -0.26
N GLN A 203 -16.15 -12.48 -0.47
CA GLN A 203 -17.02 -12.53 -1.65
C GLN A 203 -16.43 -11.76 -2.83
N THR A 204 -15.53 -10.81 -2.56
CA THR A 204 -14.86 -10.01 -3.60
C THR A 204 -13.36 -9.91 -3.32
N TYR A 205 -12.57 -10.17 -4.33
CA TYR A 205 -11.12 -10.08 -4.30
C TYR A 205 -10.65 -9.06 -5.31
N VAL A 206 -9.84 -8.09 -4.87
CA VAL A 206 -9.27 -7.04 -5.72
C VAL A 206 -7.75 -7.15 -5.65
N ALA A 207 -7.16 -7.79 -6.65
CA ALA A 207 -5.73 -7.98 -6.76
C ALA A 207 -5.14 -6.90 -7.69
N ALA A 208 -4.58 -5.84 -7.09
CA ALA A 208 -4.01 -4.72 -7.80
C ALA A 208 -2.52 -4.96 -8.07
N SER A 209 -2.11 -4.89 -9.33
CA SER A 209 -0.72 -5.09 -9.78
C SER A 209 -0.05 -6.29 -9.09
N PRO A 210 -0.70 -7.48 -9.08
CA PRO A 210 -0.26 -8.61 -8.27
C PRO A 210 1.13 -9.10 -8.70
N SER A 211 2.00 -9.38 -7.73
CA SER A 211 3.35 -9.89 -7.97
C SER A 211 3.35 -11.38 -8.35
N ILE A 212 2.64 -11.73 -9.43
CA ILE A 212 2.47 -13.13 -9.91
C ILE A 212 3.83 -13.79 -10.19
N TRP A 213 4.83 -13.02 -10.60
CA TRP A 213 6.19 -13.47 -10.89
C TRP A 213 6.92 -14.08 -9.68
N PHE A 214 6.44 -13.82 -8.46
CA PHE A 214 7.07 -14.31 -7.23
C PHE A 214 7.21 -15.83 -7.22
N ALA A 215 8.37 -16.31 -6.75
CA ALA A 215 8.70 -17.74 -6.62
C ALA A 215 8.34 -18.54 -7.88
N GLU A 216 8.76 -18.06 -9.05
CA GLU A 216 8.51 -18.68 -10.35
C GLU A 216 7.02 -18.87 -10.66
N ARG A 217 6.21 -17.87 -10.31
CA ARG A 217 4.75 -17.89 -10.50
C ARG A 217 4.02 -18.94 -9.65
N HIS A 218 4.55 -19.25 -8.47
CA HIS A 218 4.01 -20.30 -7.61
C HIS A 218 2.50 -20.17 -7.39
N VAL A 219 1.97 -18.95 -7.20
CA VAL A 219 0.53 -18.69 -6.97
C VAL A 219 -0.37 -19.27 -8.07
N LEU A 220 0.12 -19.44 -9.30
CA LEU A 220 -0.66 -20.03 -10.39
C LEU A 220 -0.88 -21.55 -10.20
N SER A 221 -0.03 -22.23 -9.41
CA SER A 221 -0.21 -23.65 -9.07
C SER A 221 -1.35 -23.87 -8.07
N GLU A 222 -1.81 -22.82 -7.39
CA GLU A 222 -2.89 -22.85 -6.40
C GLU A 222 -4.29 -22.73 -7.03
N VAL A 223 -4.40 -22.32 -8.31
CA VAL A 223 -5.68 -22.18 -9.04
C VAL A 223 -6.62 -23.39 -8.93
N PRO A 224 -6.15 -24.67 -8.94
CA PRO A 224 -7.03 -25.81 -8.74
C PRO A 224 -7.82 -25.79 -7.43
N GLY A 225 -7.31 -25.13 -6.38
CA GLY A 225 -7.98 -25.00 -5.09
C GLY A 225 -9.33 -24.28 -5.16
N LEU A 226 -9.53 -23.40 -6.15
CA LEU A 226 -10.82 -22.75 -6.40
C LEU A 226 -11.97 -23.74 -6.62
N ALA A 227 -11.70 -24.90 -7.22
CA ALA A 227 -12.75 -25.90 -7.51
C ALA A 227 -13.42 -26.46 -6.25
N ALA A 228 -12.75 -26.38 -5.08
CA ALA A 228 -13.30 -26.81 -3.80
C ALA A 228 -14.41 -25.90 -3.25
N ALA A 229 -14.55 -24.69 -3.78
CA ALA A 229 -15.44 -23.65 -3.21
C ALA A 229 -16.53 -23.16 -4.15
N ARG A 230 -17.03 -24.02 -5.03
CA ARG A 230 -18.09 -23.71 -6.02
C ARG A 230 -19.37 -23.09 -5.40
N GLN A 231 -19.59 -23.28 -4.10
CA GLN A 231 -20.78 -22.77 -3.40
C GLN A 231 -20.68 -21.26 -3.07
N HIS A 232 -19.47 -20.67 -3.10
CA HIS A 232 -19.24 -19.29 -2.62
C HIS A 232 -19.22 -18.25 -3.74
N GLN A 233 -19.02 -18.66 -4.97
CA GLN A 233 -19.05 -17.83 -6.18
C GLN A 233 -18.36 -16.46 -6.03
N PRO A 234 -17.07 -16.41 -5.61
CA PRO A 234 -16.41 -15.14 -5.40
C PRO A 234 -16.19 -14.39 -6.71
N ARG A 235 -16.08 -13.05 -6.60
CA ARG A 235 -15.76 -12.17 -7.71
C ARG A 235 -14.29 -11.74 -7.64
N LEU A 236 -13.62 -11.65 -8.78
CA LEU A 236 -12.23 -11.21 -8.89
C LEU A 236 -12.11 -10.01 -9.82
N LEU A 237 -11.50 -8.95 -9.32
CA LEU A 237 -10.97 -7.86 -10.12
C LEU A 237 -9.43 -7.91 -10.08
N LEU A 238 -8.83 -7.97 -11.26
CA LEU A 238 -7.40 -7.72 -11.47
C LEU A 238 -7.23 -6.30 -12.00
N THR A 239 -6.28 -5.55 -11.49
CA THR A 239 -5.86 -4.29 -12.10
C THR A 239 -4.36 -4.31 -12.30
N VAL A 240 -3.86 -3.57 -13.29
CA VAL A 240 -2.43 -3.41 -13.56
C VAL A 240 -2.19 -2.07 -14.27
N GLY A 241 -1.12 -1.38 -13.93
CA GLY A 241 -0.73 -0.15 -14.63
C GLY A 241 -0.17 -0.46 -16.02
N GLU A 242 -0.61 0.27 -17.03
CA GLU A 242 -0.15 0.13 -18.42
C GLU A 242 1.38 0.17 -18.55
N LEU A 243 2.04 1.00 -17.72
CA LEU A 243 3.49 1.21 -17.77
C LEU A 243 4.30 0.22 -16.92
N GLU A 244 3.66 -0.76 -16.27
CA GLU A 244 4.38 -1.71 -15.41
C GLU A 244 5.22 -2.74 -16.15
N GLN A 245 5.02 -2.88 -17.44
CA GLN A 245 5.81 -3.76 -18.30
C GLN A 245 6.53 -3.01 -19.43
N ALA A 246 6.26 -1.70 -19.61
CA ALA A 246 6.87 -0.89 -20.64
C ALA A 246 8.38 -0.80 -20.45
N ALA A 247 9.12 -0.81 -21.57
CA ALA A 247 10.55 -0.55 -21.55
C ALA A 247 10.84 0.83 -20.94
N ALA A 248 11.74 0.87 -19.97
CA ALA A 248 12.15 2.13 -19.36
C ALA A 248 12.80 3.06 -20.43
N PRO A 249 12.65 4.39 -20.30
CA PRO A 249 13.28 5.34 -21.21
C PRO A 249 14.82 5.17 -21.20
N PRO A 250 15.51 5.54 -22.30
CA PRO A 250 16.91 5.20 -22.54
C PRO A 250 17.86 5.99 -21.63
N SER A 251 18.09 5.51 -20.42
CA SER A 251 19.23 5.87 -19.58
C SER A 251 19.87 4.58 -19.06
N ALA A 252 21.19 4.58 -18.77
CA ALA A 252 21.89 3.34 -18.36
C ALA A 252 21.25 2.63 -17.15
N LYS A 253 20.81 3.38 -16.13
CA LYS A 253 20.05 2.86 -14.99
C LYS A 253 18.60 2.46 -15.34
N ALA A 254 18.03 3.04 -16.39
CA ALA A 254 16.70 2.71 -16.89
C ALA A 254 16.72 1.40 -17.69
N GLY A 255 17.83 1.05 -18.36
CA GLY A 255 17.97 -0.22 -19.08
C GLY A 255 17.90 -1.43 -18.15
N GLU A 256 18.57 -1.42 -16.99
CA GLU A 256 18.51 -2.49 -16.00
C GLU A 256 17.11 -2.61 -15.37
N ARG A 257 16.50 -1.47 -15.00
CA ARG A 257 15.12 -1.45 -14.50
C ARG A 257 14.13 -1.95 -15.54
N GLY A 258 14.27 -1.55 -16.79
CA GLY A 258 13.43 -2.00 -17.90
C GLY A 258 13.52 -3.51 -18.12
N ALA A 259 14.71 -4.09 -18.04
CA ALA A 259 14.91 -5.52 -18.17
C ALA A 259 14.20 -6.28 -17.01
N VAL A 260 14.32 -5.79 -15.77
CA VAL A 260 13.62 -6.38 -14.60
C VAL A 260 12.11 -6.28 -14.76
N LEU A 261 11.58 -5.14 -15.20
CA LEU A 261 10.14 -4.96 -15.44
C LEU A 261 9.63 -5.88 -16.56
N ALA A 262 10.37 -5.98 -17.66
CA ALA A 262 10.04 -6.89 -18.76
C ALA A 262 10.03 -8.36 -18.30
N GLN A 263 10.99 -8.76 -17.45
CA GLN A 263 11.06 -10.11 -16.90
C GLN A 263 9.88 -10.45 -15.98
N LYS A 264 9.38 -9.47 -15.21
CA LYS A 264 8.24 -9.64 -14.33
C LYS A 264 6.93 -9.84 -15.09
N ARG A 265 6.82 -9.35 -16.32
CA ARG A 265 5.64 -9.48 -17.18
C ARG A 265 4.32 -9.09 -16.52
N MET A 266 4.32 -8.04 -15.69
CA MET A 266 3.20 -7.67 -14.82
C MET A 266 1.86 -7.54 -15.56
N VAL A 267 1.88 -6.90 -16.75
CA VAL A 267 0.68 -6.68 -17.57
C VAL A 267 0.21 -7.98 -18.20
N ASP A 268 1.13 -8.71 -18.84
CA ASP A 268 0.80 -9.99 -19.47
C ASP A 268 0.31 -11.03 -18.47
N GLU A 269 0.98 -11.15 -17.31
CA GLU A 269 0.57 -12.11 -16.27
C GLU A 269 -0.86 -11.82 -15.77
N ALA A 270 -1.21 -10.55 -15.59
CA ALA A 270 -2.56 -10.17 -15.18
C ALA A 270 -3.61 -10.49 -16.28
N ARG A 271 -3.29 -10.19 -17.54
CA ARG A 271 -4.16 -10.52 -18.69
C ARG A 271 -4.32 -12.03 -18.87
N ASP A 272 -3.20 -12.77 -18.90
CA ASP A 272 -3.19 -14.21 -19.10
C ASP A 272 -3.96 -14.93 -17.99
N LEU A 273 -3.81 -14.49 -16.74
CA LEU A 273 -4.57 -15.02 -15.62
C LEU A 273 -6.07 -14.75 -15.77
N ALA A 274 -6.45 -13.51 -16.10
CA ALA A 274 -7.86 -13.15 -16.31
C ALA A 274 -8.52 -14.00 -17.40
N VAL A 275 -7.84 -14.14 -18.56
CA VAL A 275 -8.34 -14.95 -19.69
C VAL A 275 -8.53 -16.40 -19.27
N ARG A 276 -7.54 -16.99 -18.58
CA ARG A 276 -7.61 -18.40 -18.12
C ARG A 276 -8.73 -18.63 -17.09
N LEU A 277 -8.92 -17.69 -16.16
CA LEU A 277 -9.96 -17.80 -15.15
C LEU A 277 -11.35 -17.60 -15.76
N GLU A 278 -11.53 -16.60 -16.64
CA GLU A 278 -12.81 -16.34 -17.30
C GLU A 278 -13.24 -17.52 -18.18
N ALA A 279 -12.33 -18.12 -18.95
CA ALA A 279 -12.61 -19.30 -19.77
C ALA A 279 -13.09 -20.52 -18.96
N ARG A 280 -12.74 -20.59 -17.67
CA ARG A 280 -13.07 -21.71 -16.76
C ARG A 280 -13.93 -21.28 -15.58
N LYS A 281 -14.47 -20.09 -15.61
CA LYS A 281 -15.17 -19.42 -14.51
C LYS A 281 -16.22 -20.30 -13.84
N GLN A 282 -17.10 -20.91 -14.62
CA GLN A 282 -18.14 -21.82 -14.10
C GLN A 282 -17.56 -23.06 -13.42
N ALA A 283 -16.56 -23.69 -14.06
CA ALA A 283 -15.88 -24.88 -13.51
C ALA A 283 -15.12 -24.57 -12.21
N LEU A 284 -14.62 -23.36 -12.08
CA LEU A 284 -13.88 -22.88 -10.89
C LEU A 284 -14.80 -22.27 -9.81
N GLY A 285 -16.09 -22.10 -10.08
CA GLY A 285 -17.05 -21.53 -9.13
C GLY A 285 -16.89 -20.02 -8.94
N LEU A 286 -16.36 -19.30 -9.93
CA LEU A 286 -16.28 -17.84 -9.91
C LEU A 286 -17.55 -17.20 -10.50
N GLU A 287 -18.10 -16.19 -9.83
CA GLU A 287 -19.21 -15.41 -10.37
C GLU A 287 -18.73 -14.48 -11.49
N ARG A 288 -17.64 -13.75 -11.23
CA ARG A 288 -17.13 -12.74 -12.15
C ARG A 288 -15.62 -12.65 -12.10
N VAL A 289 -15.00 -12.52 -13.26
CA VAL A 289 -13.59 -12.17 -13.41
C VAL A 289 -13.49 -10.93 -14.30
N ARG A 290 -12.76 -9.93 -13.86
CA ARG A 290 -12.52 -8.71 -14.64
C ARG A 290 -11.07 -8.31 -14.56
N VAL A 291 -10.51 -7.79 -15.65
CA VAL A 291 -9.22 -7.13 -15.66
C VAL A 291 -9.36 -5.69 -16.12
N ILE A 292 -8.67 -4.77 -15.46
CA ILE A 292 -8.61 -3.36 -15.84
C ILE A 292 -7.14 -2.95 -15.95
N GLU A 293 -6.73 -2.55 -17.13
CA GLU A 293 -5.46 -1.86 -17.31
C GLU A 293 -5.67 -0.38 -17.03
N LEU A 294 -4.82 0.16 -16.17
CA LEU A 294 -4.89 1.56 -15.74
C LEU A 294 -4.00 2.39 -16.67
N PRO A 295 -4.60 3.24 -17.53
CA PRO A 295 -3.84 3.99 -18.53
C PRO A 295 -2.81 4.91 -17.88
N ARG A 296 -1.57 4.90 -18.41
CA ARG A 296 -0.45 5.75 -18.00
C ARG A 296 0.00 5.56 -16.55
N GLU A 297 -0.48 4.54 -15.83
CA GLU A 297 -0.05 4.25 -14.48
C GLU A 297 1.18 3.31 -14.48
N ASN A 298 2.13 3.62 -13.61
CA ASN A 298 3.23 2.73 -13.26
C ASN A 298 2.89 1.97 -11.96
N HIS A 299 3.78 1.08 -11.51
CA HIS A 299 3.54 0.24 -10.33
C HIS A 299 3.19 1.03 -9.06
N GLY A 300 3.86 2.16 -8.82
CA GLY A 300 3.59 2.98 -7.62
C GLY A 300 2.30 3.80 -7.74
N SER A 301 2.07 4.42 -8.90
CA SER A 301 0.90 5.28 -9.11
C SER A 301 -0.40 4.50 -9.30
N ALA A 302 -0.33 3.22 -9.69
CA ALA A 302 -1.49 2.37 -9.91
C ALA A 302 -2.32 2.08 -8.63
N LEU A 303 -1.74 2.21 -7.43
CA LEU A 303 -2.42 1.89 -6.16
C LEU A 303 -3.77 2.61 -6.01
N PHE A 304 -3.79 3.93 -6.18
CA PHE A 304 -4.99 4.72 -5.88
C PHE A 304 -6.10 4.56 -6.93
N PRO A 305 -5.82 4.58 -8.25
CA PRO A 305 -6.82 4.22 -9.25
C PRO A 305 -7.35 2.79 -9.07
N ALA A 306 -6.47 1.82 -8.75
CA ALA A 306 -6.88 0.45 -8.47
C ALA A 306 -7.84 0.36 -7.28
N LEU A 307 -7.55 1.09 -6.19
CA LEU A 307 -8.41 1.14 -5.01
C LEU A 307 -9.79 1.72 -5.35
N SER A 308 -9.84 2.80 -6.15
CA SER A 308 -11.10 3.38 -6.62
C SER A 308 -11.91 2.40 -7.46
N ARG A 309 -11.29 1.72 -8.43
CA ARG A 309 -11.94 0.70 -9.26
C ARG A 309 -12.34 -0.54 -8.46
N GLY A 310 -11.52 -0.90 -7.47
CA GLY A 310 -11.81 -2.00 -6.54
C GLY A 310 -13.04 -1.73 -5.69
N LEU A 311 -13.16 -0.52 -5.15
CA LEU A 311 -14.32 -0.12 -4.37
C LEU A 311 -15.60 -0.09 -5.22
N GLU A 312 -15.53 0.44 -6.44
CA GLU A 312 -16.65 0.44 -7.39
C GLU A 312 -17.09 -0.99 -7.70
N PHE A 313 -16.16 -1.88 -8.08
CA PHE A 313 -16.43 -3.29 -8.38
C PHE A 313 -17.01 -4.06 -7.19
N PHE A 314 -16.58 -3.74 -5.97
CA PHE A 314 -17.12 -4.35 -4.75
C PHE A 314 -18.57 -3.95 -4.50
N LEU A 315 -18.93 -2.72 -4.78
CA LEU A 315 -20.26 -2.17 -4.48
C LEU A 315 -21.31 -2.40 -5.60
N GLU A 316 -20.85 -2.80 -6.80
CA GLU A 316 -21.75 -3.32 -7.84
C GLU A 316 -22.50 -4.58 -7.37
#